data_1ca9e11634e6798be469dea1903b6fef
#
_entry.id   1ca9e11634e6798be469dea1903b6fef
#
_cell.length_a   1.000
_cell.length_b   1.000
_cell.length_c   1.000
_cell.angle_alpha   90.00
_cell.angle_beta   90.00
_cell.angle_gamma   90.00
#
_symmetry.space_group_name_H-M   'P 1'
#
loop_
_entity.id
_entity.type
_entity.pdbx_description
1 polymer ?
#
loop_
_entity_poly.entity_id
_entity_poly.type
_entity_poly.pdbx_seq_one_letter_code
_entity_poly.pdbx_strand_id
1 'polypeptide(L)'
;MCSSDLLLGRDLDLFSIHEETVPGRIIWHPKRSRIRGIVEDFWRDEHRNRGYDLIYTPHIGRSTLWETSGHLGFYKENMYAAMEMDGQEYYLKPMNCPFHIMYYQNDIRSYRDLPMRIGELGSVYKTGTAPWRER
;
A
#
# COMPACT_ATOMS: atom_id res chain seq x y z
N MET A 1 -1.13 6.44 -17.27
CA MET A 1 -2.31 7.35 -17.25
C MET A 1 -2.12 8.33 -18.37
N CYS A 2 -3.06 8.39 -19.31
CA CYS A 2 -3.02 9.39 -20.39
C CYS A 2 -3.09 10.80 -19.80
N SER A 3 -2.43 11.77 -20.43
CA SER A 3 -2.52 13.19 -20.03
C SER A 3 -3.97 13.69 -20.00
N SER A 4 -4.83 13.14 -20.85
CA SER A 4 -6.27 13.41 -20.87
C SER A 4 -6.99 13.01 -19.58
N ASP A 5 -6.61 11.91 -18.92
CA ASP A 5 -7.23 11.47 -17.67
C ASP A 5 -6.97 12.46 -16.52
N LEU A 6 -5.79 13.08 -16.52
CA LEU A 6 -5.42 14.09 -15.53
C LEU A 6 -6.18 15.40 -15.76
N LEU A 7 -6.39 15.78 -17.03
CA LEU A 7 -7.18 16.96 -17.39
C LEU A 7 -8.64 16.76 -16.98
N LEU A 8 -9.26 15.68 -17.41
CA LEU A 8 -10.64 15.35 -17.04
C LEU A 8 -10.83 15.26 -15.53
N GLY A 9 -9.87 14.72 -14.81
CA GLY A 9 -9.93 14.64 -13.35
C GLY A 9 -9.96 16.00 -12.65
N ARG A 10 -9.24 16.98 -13.20
CA ARG A 10 -9.28 18.37 -12.73
C ARG A 10 -10.56 19.08 -13.13
N ASP A 11 -10.94 18.96 -14.40
CA ASP A 11 -12.14 19.62 -14.96
C ASP A 11 -13.42 19.15 -14.26
N LEU A 12 -13.47 17.91 -13.84
CA LEU A 12 -14.59 17.32 -13.11
C LEU A 12 -14.47 17.48 -11.57
N ASP A 13 -13.47 18.17 -11.09
CA ASP A 13 -13.23 18.38 -9.65
C ASP A 13 -13.12 17.04 -8.88
N LEU A 14 -12.35 16.09 -9.41
CA LEU A 14 -12.21 14.78 -8.81
C LEU A 14 -11.02 14.68 -7.84
N PHE A 15 -9.99 15.47 -8.04
CA PHE A 15 -8.79 15.49 -7.20
C PHE A 15 -8.01 16.79 -7.37
N SER A 16 -7.16 17.07 -6.39
CA SER A 16 -6.15 18.12 -6.47
C SER A 16 -4.74 17.57 -6.19
N ILE A 17 -3.75 18.27 -6.72
CA ILE A 17 -2.34 18.03 -6.48
C ILE A 17 -1.77 19.31 -5.87
N HIS A 18 -1.09 19.17 -4.74
CA HIS A 18 -0.47 20.28 -4.03
C HIS A 18 1.03 20.02 -3.89
N GLU A 19 1.83 21.08 -3.98
CA GLU A 19 3.29 20.98 -3.88
C GLU A 19 3.74 20.51 -2.49
N GLU A 20 2.97 20.83 -1.47
CA GLU A 20 3.18 20.42 -0.08
C GLU A 20 2.94 18.92 0.14
N THR A 21 2.28 18.24 -0.79
CA THR A 21 2.11 16.80 -0.75
C THR A 21 3.29 16.10 -1.41
N VAL A 22 3.56 14.87 -1.00
CA VAL A 22 4.59 14.05 -1.64
C VAL A 22 4.27 13.89 -3.13
N PRO A 23 5.24 14.07 -4.05
CA PRO A 23 5.04 13.93 -5.48
C PRO A 23 4.29 12.64 -5.86
N GLY A 24 3.25 12.79 -6.68
CA GLY A 24 2.40 11.67 -7.10
C GLY A 24 1.29 11.30 -6.10
N ARG A 25 1.17 12.00 -4.98
CA ARG A 25 0.03 11.88 -4.06
C ARG A 25 -1.00 12.94 -4.38
N ILE A 26 -2.25 12.53 -4.38
CA ILE A 26 -3.41 13.38 -4.71
C ILE A 26 -4.37 13.43 -3.53
N ILE A 27 -5.02 14.57 -3.39
CA ILE A 27 -6.17 14.71 -2.48
C ILE A 27 -7.43 14.35 -3.28
N TRP A 28 -8.16 13.36 -2.80
CA TRP A 28 -9.40 12.91 -3.42
C TRP A 28 -10.56 13.81 -2.99
N HIS A 29 -11.24 14.40 -3.97
CA HIS A 29 -12.42 15.21 -3.72
C HIS A 29 -13.69 14.36 -3.49
N PRO A 30 -14.75 14.91 -2.91
CA PRO A 30 -15.91 14.12 -2.47
C PRO A 30 -16.54 13.26 -3.56
N LYS A 31 -16.64 13.74 -4.80
CA LYS A 31 -17.19 12.97 -5.92
C LYS A 31 -16.39 11.69 -6.18
N ARG A 32 -15.07 11.81 -6.27
CA ARG A 32 -14.19 10.68 -6.50
C ARG A 32 -14.09 9.75 -5.29
N SER A 33 -14.12 10.32 -4.09
CA SER A 33 -14.11 9.54 -2.84
C SER A 33 -15.34 8.63 -2.73
N ARG A 34 -16.51 9.07 -3.22
CA ARG A 34 -17.72 8.22 -3.30
C ARG A 34 -17.53 7.04 -4.25
N ILE A 35 -17.01 7.29 -5.46
CA ILE A 35 -16.73 6.24 -6.43
C ILE A 35 -15.71 5.25 -5.86
N ARG A 36 -14.66 5.76 -5.24
CA ARG A 36 -13.67 4.92 -4.57
C ARG A 36 -14.30 4.06 -3.49
N GLY A 37 -15.16 4.63 -2.64
CA GLY A 37 -15.89 3.89 -1.60
C GLY A 37 -16.71 2.74 -2.19
N ILE A 38 -17.47 2.99 -3.25
CA ILE A 38 -18.28 1.95 -3.93
C ILE A 38 -17.40 0.81 -4.46
N VAL A 39 -16.26 1.14 -5.08
CA VAL A 39 -15.32 0.13 -5.59
C VAL A 39 -14.67 -0.66 -4.45
N GLU A 40 -14.29 0.02 -3.36
CA GLU A 40 -13.71 -0.63 -2.19
C GLU A 40 -14.72 -1.55 -1.50
N ASP A 41 -15.99 -1.15 -1.39
CA ASP A 41 -17.04 -1.97 -0.80
C ASP A 41 -17.32 -3.21 -1.66
N PHE A 42 -17.44 -3.04 -2.97
CA PHE A 42 -17.54 -4.16 -3.92
C PHE A 42 -16.34 -5.13 -3.76
N TRP A 43 -15.13 -4.60 -3.68
CA TRP A 43 -13.93 -5.42 -3.50
C TRP A 43 -13.97 -6.21 -2.19
N ARG A 44 -14.37 -5.56 -1.07
CA ARG A 44 -14.48 -6.22 0.24
C ARG A 44 -15.50 -7.35 0.21
N ASP A 45 -16.67 -7.09 -0.39
CA ASP A 45 -17.75 -8.08 -0.46
C ASP A 45 -17.35 -9.28 -1.33
N GLU A 46 -16.75 -9.05 -2.50
CA GLU A 46 -16.24 -10.10 -3.36
C GLU A 46 -15.19 -10.97 -2.68
N HIS A 47 -14.27 -10.37 -1.91
CA HIS A 47 -13.26 -11.13 -1.20
C HIS A 47 -13.86 -11.95 -0.06
N ARG A 48 -14.75 -11.36 0.74
CA ARG A 48 -15.46 -12.10 1.80
C ARG A 48 -16.26 -13.25 1.24
N ASN A 49 -17.02 -13.04 0.17
CA ASN A 49 -17.83 -14.07 -0.49
C ASN A 49 -16.98 -15.21 -1.05
N ARG A 50 -15.71 -14.97 -1.35
CA ARG A 50 -14.74 -15.96 -1.83
C ARG A 50 -13.87 -16.56 -0.72
N GLY A 51 -14.20 -16.32 0.55
CA GLY A 51 -13.50 -16.88 1.70
C GLY A 51 -12.15 -16.26 1.99
N TYR A 52 -11.97 -14.96 1.71
CA TYR A 52 -10.80 -14.21 2.13
C TYR A 52 -11.07 -13.56 3.49
N ASP A 53 -10.10 -13.68 4.39
CA ASP A 53 -10.04 -12.90 5.62
C ASP A 53 -9.35 -11.56 5.33
N LEU A 54 -9.97 -10.47 5.78
CA LEU A 54 -9.40 -9.13 5.59
C LEU A 54 -8.58 -8.75 6.81
N ILE A 55 -7.36 -8.32 6.56
CA ILE A 55 -6.45 -7.81 7.60
C ILE A 55 -6.05 -6.37 7.32
N TYR A 56 -5.51 -5.71 8.33
CA TYR A 56 -4.93 -4.37 8.25
C TYR A 56 -3.55 -4.42 8.87
N THR A 57 -2.55 -3.93 8.15
CA THR A 57 -1.17 -3.93 8.59
C THR A 57 -0.65 -2.52 8.84
N PRO A 58 0.31 -2.34 9.77
CA PRO A 58 0.93 -1.04 10.03
C PRO A 58 1.55 -0.43 8.78
N HIS A 59 1.65 0.91 8.75
CA HIS A 59 2.31 1.65 7.67
C HIS A 59 3.82 1.70 7.83
N ILE A 60 4.30 1.50 9.06
CA ILE A 60 5.71 1.64 9.45
C ILE A 60 6.16 0.33 10.09
N GLY A 61 7.38 -0.11 9.77
CA GLY A 61 8.00 -1.29 10.36
C GLY A 61 9.46 -1.04 10.71
N ARG A 62 9.97 -1.78 11.69
CA ARG A 62 11.40 -1.73 12.07
C ARG A 62 12.29 -2.23 10.94
N SER A 63 13.55 -1.76 10.89
CA SER A 63 14.56 -2.18 9.92
C SER A 63 14.71 -3.70 9.82
N THR A 64 14.67 -4.39 10.97
CA THR A 64 14.80 -5.85 11.04
C THR A 64 13.80 -6.62 10.18
N LEU A 65 12.57 -6.12 10.03
CA LEU A 65 11.57 -6.72 9.14
C LEU A 65 12.02 -6.69 7.69
N TRP A 66 12.58 -5.56 7.27
CA TRP A 66 13.01 -5.30 5.91
C TRP A 66 14.35 -5.96 5.57
N GLU A 67 15.20 -6.14 6.57
CA GLU A 67 16.42 -6.94 6.49
C GLU A 67 16.08 -8.42 6.28
N THR A 68 15.27 -9.00 7.16
CA THR A 68 14.84 -10.40 7.10
C THR A 68 14.14 -10.73 5.78
N SER A 69 13.32 -9.82 5.28
CA SER A 69 12.60 -9.99 4.02
C SER A 69 13.44 -9.64 2.77
N GLY A 70 14.68 -9.21 2.94
CA GLY A 70 15.60 -8.86 1.85
C GLY A 70 15.33 -7.51 1.16
N HIS A 71 14.32 -6.74 1.61
CA HIS A 71 13.94 -5.48 0.96
C HIS A 71 15.04 -4.43 1.04
N LEU A 72 15.80 -4.36 2.13
CA LEU A 72 16.91 -3.41 2.25
C LEU A 72 18.09 -3.74 1.32
N GLY A 73 18.22 -5.00 0.89
CA GLY A 73 19.24 -5.42 -0.08
C GLY A 73 18.87 -5.08 -1.52
N PHE A 74 17.62 -5.33 -1.92
CA PHE A 74 17.20 -5.25 -3.33
C PHE A 74 16.32 -4.05 -3.66
N TYR A 75 15.67 -3.43 -2.65
CA TYR A 75 14.67 -2.37 -2.86
C TYR A 75 15.00 -1.06 -2.17
N LYS A 76 16.18 -0.93 -1.54
CA LYS A 76 16.53 0.25 -0.76
C LYS A 76 16.40 1.56 -1.54
N GLU A 77 16.75 1.56 -2.81
CA GLU A 77 16.65 2.73 -3.70
C GLU A 77 15.19 3.17 -3.93
N ASN A 78 14.23 2.27 -3.78
CA ASN A 78 12.81 2.52 -3.95
C ASN A 78 12.07 2.73 -2.61
N MET A 79 12.78 2.74 -1.50
CA MET A 79 12.22 2.97 -0.17
C MET A 79 12.47 4.41 0.27
N TYR A 80 11.54 4.96 1.04
CA TYR A 80 11.80 6.22 1.75
C TYR A 80 12.95 6.02 2.73
N ALA A 81 13.68 7.11 3.01
CA ALA A 81 14.76 7.10 3.99
C ALA A 81 14.26 6.60 5.36
N ALA A 82 15.15 5.95 6.11
CA ALA A 82 14.84 5.52 7.46
C ALA A 82 14.47 6.71 8.34
N MET A 83 13.53 6.48 9.23
CA MET A 83 13.22 7.37 10.35
C MET A 83 13.89 6.80 11.59
N GLU A 84 14.78 7.58 12.21
CA GLU A 84 15.42 7.18 13.46
C GLU A 84 14.59 7.67 14.65
N MET A 85 14.26 6.74 15.53
CA MET A 85 13.57 7.02 16.80
C MET A 85 14.16 6.12 17.89
N ASP A 86 14.62 6.73 18.97
CA ASP A 86 15.18 6.01 20.14
C ASP A 86 16.30 5.02 19.77
N GLY A 87 17.17 5.40 18.83
CA GLY A 87 18.28 4.57 18.38
C GLY A 87 17.86 3.37 17.51
N GLN A 88 16.63 3.36 17.00
CA GLN A 88 16.11 2.33 16.10
C GLN A 88 15.64 2.94 14.79
N GLU A 89 15.90 2.24 13.70
CA GLU A 89 15.44 2.63 12.37
C GLU A 89 14.08 2.04 12.03
N TYR A 90 13.23 2.89 11.48
CA TYR A 90 11.90 2.55 10.98
C TYR A 90 11.76 2.97 9.54
N TYR A 91 11.00 2.19 8.78
CA TYR A 91 10.75 2.46 7.36
C TYR A 91 9.25 2.46 7.06
N LEU A 92 8.83 3.33 6.16
CA LEU A 92 7.51 3.22 5.52
C LEU A 92 7.48 1.95 4.65
N LYS A 93 6.41 1.18 4.76
CA LYS A 93 6.32 -0.10 4.05
C LYS A 93 6.30 0.09 2.52
N PRO A 94 7.23 -0.51 1.78
CA PRO A 94 7.21 -0.54 0.32
C PRO A 94 6.25 -1.60 -0.22
N MET A 95 5.95 -2.61 0.59
CA MET A 95 5.07 -3.75 0.28
C MET A 95 4.35 -4.24 1.54
N ASN A 96 3.19 -4.89 1.36
CA ASN A 96 2.43 -5.48 2.46
C ASN A 96 2.92 -6.89 2.82
N CYS A 97 3.58 -7.59 1.90
CA CYS A 97 3.94 -9.01 2.02
C CYS A 97 4.67 -9.38 3.30
N PRO A 98 5.69 -8.63 3.80
CA PRO A 98 6.37 -8.99 5.03
C PRO A 98 5.45 -9.01 6.25
N PHE A 99 4.50 -8.09 6.34
CA PHE A 99 3.50 -8.08 7.42
C PHE A 99 2.51 -9.24 7.30
N HIS A 100 2.13 -9.64 6.08
CA HIS A 100 1.29 -10.82 5.87
C HIS A 100 2.00 -12.11 6.28
N ILE A 101 3.31 -12.20 6.04
CA ILE A 101 4.12 -13.32 6.51
C ILE A 101 4.20 -13.32 8.05
N MET A 102 4.37 -12.17 8.70
CA MET A 102 4.31 -12.08 10.16
C MET A 102 2.96 -12.55 10.71
N TYR A 103 1.86 -12.14 10.07
CA TYR A 103 0.53 -12.64 10.44
C TYR A 103 0.44 -14.16 10.30
N TYR A 104 0.94 -14.72 9.21
CA TYR A 104 0.97 -16.15 8.99
C TYR A 104 1.78 -16.89 10.08
N GLN A 105 2.90 -16.32 10.51
CA GLN A 105 3.80 -16.89 11.52
C GLN A 105 3.31 -16.71 12.97
N ASN A 106 2.27 -15.92 13.19
CA ASN A 106 1.76 -15.64 14.55
C ASN A 106 1.24 -16.89 15.27
N ASP A 107 0.83 -17.91 14.52
CA ASP A 107 0.31 -19.15 15.05
C ASP A 107 1.03 -20.37 14.44
N ILE A 108 1.07 -21.47 15.19
CA ILE A 108 1.52 -22.77 14.66
C ILE A 108 0.45 -23.28 13.71
N ARG A 109 0.80 -23.46 12.46
CA ARG A 109 -0.12 -23.89 11.39
C ARG A 109 0.22 -25.27 10.87
N SER A 110 -0.82 -26.02 10.57
CA SER A 110 -0.75 -27.32 9.91
C SER A 110 -1.08 -27.18 8.41
N TYR A 111 -0.68 -28.14 7.62
CA TYR A 111 -1.13 -28.24 6.22
C TYR A 111 -2.66 -28.32 6.08
N ARG A 112 -3.37 -28.70 7.13
CA ARG A 112 -4.84 -28.75 7.16
C ARG A 112 -5.50 -27.37 7.26
N ASP A 113 -4.73 -26.36 7.68
CA ASP A 113 -5.19 -24.96 7.77
C ASP A 113 -5.09 -24.25 6.42
N LEU A 114 -4.55 -24.93 5.39
CA LEU A 114 -4.41 -24.41 4.05
C LEU A 114 -5.54 -24.87 3.12
N PRO A 115 -5.94 -24.08 2.14
CA PRO A 115 -5.37 -22.77 1.76
C PRO A 115 -5.84 -21.64 2.68
N MET A 116 -4.92 -20.80 3.12
CA MET A 116 -5.25 -19.53 3.78
C MET A 116 -5.37 -18.42 2.73
N ARG A 117 -6.44 -17.67 2.77
CA ARG A 117 -6.69 -16.55 1.86
C ARG A 117 -6.80 -15.26 2.66
N ILE A 118 -5.85 -14.38 2.46
CA ILE A 118 -5.77 -13.09 3.17
C ILE A 118 -5.79 -11.97 2.15
N GLY A 119 -6.57 -10.93 2.42
CA GLY A 119 -6.67 -9.73 1.59
C GLY A 119 -6.46 -8.46 2.41
N GLU A 120 -5.94 -7.42 1.77
CA GLU A 120 -5.76 -6.10 2.36
C GLU A 120 -5.92 -5.00 1.30
N LEU A 121 -6.68 -3.96 1.62
CA LEU A 121 -6.64 -2.68 0.90
C LEU A 121 -5.49 -1.85 1.45
N GLY A 122 -4.26 -2.34 1.24
CA GLY A 122 -3.06 -1.80 1.85
C GLY A 122 -2.47 -0.62 1.08
N SER A 123 -2.07 0.41 1.81
CA SER A 123 -1.25 1.49 1.26
C SER A 123 0.22 1.13 1.33
N VAL A 124 0.96 1.37 0.26
CA VAL A 124 2.40 1.17 0.19
C VAL A 124 3.10 2.46 -0.22
N TYR A 125 4.37 2.61 0.15
CA TYR A 125 5.15 3.81 -0.02
C TYR A 125 6.44 3.50 -0.77
N LYS A 126 6.56 4.04 -1.99
CA LYS A 126 7.76 3.87 -2.81
C LYS A 126 8.27 5.23 -3.26
N THR A 127 9.59 5.39 -3.23
CA THR A 127 10.28 6.47 -3.94
C THR A 127 10.47 6.06 -5.38
N GLY A 128 10.69 7.03 -6.25
CA GLY A 128 10.93 6.78 -7.65
C GLY A 128 9.80 7.27 -8.55
N THR A 129 10.14 7.50 -9.79
CA THR A 129 9.20 7.87 -10.84
C THR A 129 8.25 6.72 -11.06
N ALA A 130 7.00 6.95 -10.75
CA ALA A 130 5.98 6.01 -11.16
C ALA A 130 6.09 5.84 -12.69
N PRO A 131 5.97 4.61 -13.23
CA PRO A 131 6.19 4.34 -14.66
C PRO A 131 5.30 5.14 -15.62
N TRP A 132 4.33 5.89 -15.09
CA TRP A 132 3.46 6.79 -15.86
C TRP A 132 4.03 8.22 -16.04
N ARG A 133 5.23 8.53 -15.52
CA ARG A 133 5.87 9.84 -15.71
C ARG A 133 6.69 9.96 -16.99
N GLU A 134 7.01 8.85 -17.63
CA GLU A 134 7.93 8.80 -18.78
C GLU A 134 7.26 8.46 -20.12
N ARG A 135 5.96 8.69 -20.29
CA ARG A 135 5.31 8.56 -21.60
C ARG A 135 4.37 9.71 -21.88
#